data_cd8e9e798ad36c2182f24ecaf3294d7a
#
_entry.id   cd8e9e798ad36c2182f24ecaf3294d7a
#
_cell.length_a   1.000
_cell.length_b   1.000
_cell.length_c   1.000
_cell.angle_alpha   90.00
_cell.angle_beta   90.00
_cell.angle_gamma   90.00
#
_symmetry.space_group_name_H-M   'P 1'
#
loop_
_entity.id
_entity.type
_entity.pdbx_description
1 polymer ?
#
loop_
_entity_poly.entity_id
_entity_poly.type
_entity_poly.pdbx_seq_one_letter_code
_entity_poly.pdbx_strand_id
1 'polypeptide(L)' 'MFEKELVHHGHTTKFSVTEGGEGWEVRVEEDSRLVRRATYTDWHRVERAVSKMTSEASELERSGWRENADR' A
#
# COMPACT_ATOMS: atom_id res chain seq x y z
N MET A 1 7.91 -8.91 -0.70
CA MET A 1 6.47 -8.84 -0.89
C MET A 1 6.08 -7.62 -1.71
N PHE A 2 5.02 -6.91 -1.36
CA PHE A 2 4.57 -5.75 -2.13
C PHE A 2 4.78 -4.48 -1.31
N GLU A 3 5.32 -3.45 -1.94
CA GLU A 3 5.49 -2.17 -1.26
C GLU A 3 5.51 -1.07 -2.31
N LYS A 4 4.74 -0.02 -2.07
CA LYS A 4 4.71 1.13 -2.97
C LYS A 4 4.47 2.37 -2.13
N GLU A 5 5.33 3.37 -2.30
CA GLU A 5 5.21 4.62 -1.57
C GLU A 5 5.09 5.78 -2.55
N LEU A 6 4.12 6.65 -2.30
CA LEU A 6 3.87 7.82 -3.14
C LEU A 6 4.04 9.07 -2.31
N VAL A 7 4.51 10.13 -2.94
CA VAL A 7 4.73 11.41 -2.27
C VAL A 7 4.07 12.53 -3.06
N HIS A 8 3.58 13.55 -2.35
CA HIS A 8 2.94 14.70 -2.97
C HIS A 8 2.87 15.83 -1.96
N HIS A 9 3.48 16.97 -2.29
CA HIS A 9 3.44 18.17 -1.44
C HIS A 9 3.83 17.88 0.01
N GLY A 10 4.87 17.08 0.21
CA GLY A 10 5.34 16.78 1.56
C GLY A 10 4.56 15.69 2.27
N HIS A 11 3.54 15.15 1.64
CA HIS A 11 2.77 14.04 2.21
C HIS A 11 3.21 12.71 1.59
N THR A 12 3.07 11.64 2.35
CA THR A 12 3.40 10.30 1.87
C THR A 12 2.23 9.36 2.08
N THR A 13 2.07 8.42 1.15
CA THR A 13 1.12 7.33 1.29
C THR A 13 1.87 6.05 0.94
N LYS A 14 1.83 5.08 1.83
CA LYS A 14 2.57 3.84 1.63
C LYS A 14 1.62 2.66 1.69
N PHE A 15 1.66 1.84 0.64
CA PHE A 15 0.92 0.59 0.56
C PHE A 15 1.90 -0.56 0.74
N SER A 16 1.57 -1.53 1.58
CA SER A 16 2.48 -2.65 1.78
C SER A 16 1.74 -3.93 2.11
N VAL A 17 2.35 -5.05 1.74
CA VAL A 17 1.91 -6.38 2.13
C VAL A 17 3.12 -7.09 2.67
N THR A 18 3.00 -7.60 3.89
CA THR A 18 4.07 -8.36 4.51
C THR A 18 3.54 -9.71 4.94
N GLU A 19 4.42 -10.70 4.89
CA GLU A 19 4.08 -12.05 5.32
C GLU A 19 4.30 -12.16 6.83
N GLY A 20 3.29 -12.69 7.53
CA GLY A 20 3.41 -12.92 8.95
C GLY A 20 3.34 -14.39 9.26
N GLY A 21 3.29 -14.72 10.55
CA GLY A 21 3.32 -16.12 10.98
C GLY A 21 2.16 -16.94 10.45
N GLU A 22 0.98 -16.35 10.36
CA GLU A 22 -0.21 -17.09 9.96
C GLU A 22 -0.90 -16.53 8.74
N GLY A 23 -0.19 -15.75 7.93
CA GLY A 23 -0.80 -15.20 6.74
C GLY A 23 -0.10 -13.94 6.30
N TRP A 24 -0.89 -13.01 5.80
CA TRP A 24 -0.35 -11.77 5.23
C TRP A 24 -1.06 -10.58 5.84
N GLU A 25 -0.29 -9.51 6.08
CA GLU A 25 -0.83 -8.26 6.56
C GLU A 25 -0.76 -7.21 5.45
N VAL A 26 -1.90 -6.59 5.20
CA VAL A 26 -2.00 -5.49 4.23
C VAL A 26 -2.13 -4.20 5.02
N ARG A 27 -1.28 -3.22 4.71
CA ARG A 27 -1.25 -1.97 5.46
C ARG A 27 -1.24 -0.77 4.51
N VAL A 28 -1.93 0.27 4.93
CA VAL A 28 -1.85 1.56 4.26
C VAL A 28 -1.49 2.59 5.33
N GLU A 29 -0.43 3.34 5.07
CA GLU A 29 0.04 4.37 5.99
C GLU A 29 0.04 5.71 5.28
N GLU A 30 -0.37 6.76 5.99
CA GLU A 30 -0.34 8.12 5.48
C GLU A 30 0.47 8.96 6.44
N ASP A 31 1.54 9.60 5.94
CA ASP A 31 2.46 10.41 6.75
C ASP A 31 2.95 9.62 7.95
N SER A 32 3.32 8.37 7.71
CA SER A 32 3.84 7.44 8.73
C SER A 32 2.82 7.03 9.78
N ARG A 33 1.54 7.27 9.51
CA ARG A 33 0.46 6.86 10.42
C ARG A 33 -0.33 5.74 9.77
N LEU A 34 -0.59 4.70 10.53
CA LEU A 34 -1.37 3.57 10.03
C LEU A 34 -2.84 3.99 9.91
N VAL A 35 -3.38 3.95 8.69
CA VAL A 35 -4.78 4.33 8.47
C VAL A 35 -5.65 3.14 8.09
N ARG A 36 -5.06 2.06 7.56
CA ARG A 36 -5.79 0.85 7.23
C ARG A 36 -4.90 -0.36 7.47
N ARG A 37 -5.52 -1.43 7.97
CA ARG A 37 -4.80 -2.66 8.20
C ARG A 37 -5.77 -3.83 8.10
N ALA A 38 -5.36 -4.89 7.40
CA ALA A 38 -6.16 -6.10 7.30
C ALA A 38 -5.23 -7.29 7.26
N THR A 39 -5.68 -8.39 7.84
CA THR A 39 -4.90 -9.62 7.86
C THR A 39 -5.69 -10.69 7.14
N TYR A 40 -5.01 -11.45 6.28
CA TYR A 40 -5.65 -12.50 5.50
C TYR A 40 -4.83 -13.78 5.57
N THR A 41 -5.53 -14.90 5.59
CA THR A 41 -4.87 -16.21 5.51
C THR A 41 -5.03 -16.82 4.12
N ASP A 42 -5.81 -16.18 3.26
CA ASP A 42 -6.13 -16.65 1.92
C ASP A 42 -5.43 -15.74 0.91
N TRP A 43 -4.55 -16.32 0.11
CA TRP A 43 -3.80 -15.55 -0.87
C TRP A 43 -4.69 -14.82 -1.89
N HIS A 44 -5.84 -15.42 -2.24
CA HIS A 44 -6.74 -14.77 -3.19
C HIS A 44 -7.24 -13.43 -2.65
N ARG A 45 -7.45 -13.35 -1.35
CA ARG A 45 -7.87 -12.09 -0.74
C ARG A 45 -6.75 -11.07 -0.75
N VAL A 46 -5.53 -11.55 -0.57
CA VAL A 46 -4.36 -10.66 -0.66
C VAL A 46 -4.24 -10.10 -2.07
N GLU A 47 -4.42 -10.94 -3.07
CA GLU A 47 -4.36 -10.49 -4.46
C GLU A 47 -5.41 -9.42 -4.75
N ARG A 48 -6.60 -9.60 -4.23
CA ARG A 48 -7.65 -8.59 -4.39
C ARG A 48 -7.26 -7.29 -3.71
N ALA A 49 -6.69 -7.38 -2.52
CA ALA A 49 -6.27 -6.19 -1.80
C ALA A 49 -5.16 -5.48 -2.55
N VAL A 50 -4.22 -6.22 -3.12
CA VAL A 50 -3.13 -5.62 -3.90
C VAL A 50 -3.69 -4.94 -5.15
N SER A 51 -4.63 -5.58 -5.83
CA SER A 51 -5.27 -4.97 -7.00
C SER A 51 -5.93 -3.66 -6.64
N LYS A 52 -6.64 -3.65 -5.51
CA LYS A 52 -7.32 -2.44 -5.08
C LYS A 52 -6.32 -1.35 -4.72
N MET A 53 -5.24 -1.70 -4.03
CA MET A 53 -4.21 -0.74 -3.68
C MET A 53 -3.52 -0.21 -4.92
N THR A 54 -3.29 -1.07 -5.91
CA THR A 54 -2.68 -0.64 -7.16
C THR A 54 -3.57 0.38 -7.87
N SER A 55 -4.87 0.14 -7.86
CA SER A 55 -5.82 1.09 -8.45
C SER A 55 -5.82 2.41 -7.70
N GLU A 56 -5.80 2.36 -6.38
CA GLU A 56 -5.76 3.57 -5.58
C GLU A 56 -4.47 4.35 -5.83
N ALA A 57 -3.36 3.64 -5.93
CA ALA A 57 -2.09 4.29 -6.23
C ALA A 57 -2.12 4.96 -7.60
N SER A 58 -2.71 4.29 -8.59
CA SER A 58 -2.82 4.86 -9.93
C SER A 58 -3.65 6.14 -9.92
N GLU A 59 -4.73 6.15 -9.13
CA GLU A 59 -5.55 7.33 -8.99
C GLU A 59 -4.76 8.49 -8.39
N LEU A 60 -3.99 8.20 -7.36
CA LEU A 60 -3.15 9.22 -6.74
C LEU A 60 -2.13 9.75 -7.75
N GLU A 61 -1.52 8.86 -8.53
CA GLU A 61 -0.54 9.27 -9.52
C GLU A 61 -1.17 10.19 -10.56
N ARG A 62 -2.40 9.92 -10.96
CA ARG A 62 -3.12 10.80 -11.89
C ARG A 62 -3.42 12.15 -11.27
N SER A 63 -3.49 12.23 -9.95
CA SER A 63 -3.71 13.48 -9.23
C SER A 63 -2.43 14.24 -8.94
N GLY A 64 -1.28 13.72 -9.38
CA GLY A 64 -0.01 14.41 -9.20
C GLY A 64 0.94 13.76 -8.22
N TRP A 65 0.52 12.70 -7.55
CA TRP A 65 1.42 11.98 -6.66
C TRP A 65 2.48 11.25 -7.48
N ARG A 66 3.66 11.12 -6.91
CA ARG A 66 4.77 10.49 -7.60
C ARG A 66 5.33 9.37 -6.73
N GLU A 67 5.76 8.31 -7.39
CA GLU A 67 6.35 7.20 -6.66
C GLU A 67 7.69 7.62 -6.08
N ASN A 68 7.90 7.30 -4.81
CA ASN A 68 9.15 7.59 -4.15
C ASN A 68 10.15 6.48 -4.54
N ALA A 69 10.93 6.76 -5.55
CA ALA A 69 11.92 5.81 -6.05
C ALA A 69 13.29 6.07 -5.47
N ASP A 70 13.39 6.98 -4.53
CA ASP A 70 14.64 7.38 -3.94
C ASP A 70 15.02 6.40 -2.85
N ARG A 71 16.01 5.60 -3.11
CA ARG A 71 16.41 4.53 -2.21
C ARG A 71 17.87 4.58 -1.95
#